data_9800390c265786fb2c36b2b773c94a01
#
_entry.id   9800390c265786fb2c36b2b773c94a01
#
_cell.length_a   1.000
_cell.length_b   1.000
_cell.length_c   1.000
_cell.angle_alpha   90.00
_cell.angle_beta   90.00
_cell.angle_gamma   90.00
#
_symmetry.space_group_name_H-M   'P 1'
#
loop_
_entity.id
_entity.type
_entity.pdbx_description
1 polymer ?
#
loop_
_entity_poly.entity_id
_entity_poly.type
_entity_poly.pdbx_seq_one_letter_code
_entity_poly.pdbx_strand_id
1 'polypeptide(L)'
;KGGLPVIQLLLLGSCVILACILCNRLSSRIGIPMLLAFILLGMVFGSEGLVRIDFADFGFAETICSIALIFIMFYGGFGTRWKTAKPAALKALVMSAFGTIFTALFTGLFCHYVLHFGLLEGLLTGAVLGSTDAASVFSVLRSKNLSLKDSTDSLLEVESGSNDPAAYMLTIILLTAMKQGVSSRLPLQILTTAATQILF
;
A
#
# COMPACT_ATOMS: atom_id res chain seq x y z
N LYS A 1 -29.56 13.79 -0.62
CA LYS A 1 -28.59 13.07 0.23
C LYS A 1 -27.85 14.15 0.99
N GLY A 2 -28.27 14.46 2.24
CA GLY A 2 -27.67 15.50 3.07
C GLY A 2 -26.30 15.02 3.52
N GLY A 3 -25.22 15.65 3.03
CA GLY A 3 -23.88 15.47 3.56
C GLY A 3 -23.86 15.89 5.03
N LEU A 4 -23.03 15.25 5.84
CA LEU A 4 -22.80 15.64 7.23
C LEU A 4 -22.40 17.13 7.26
N PRO A 5 -22.96 17.95 8.16
CA PRO A 5 -22.55 19.34 8.29
C PRO A 5 -21.04 19.42 8.56
N VAL A 6 -20.38 20.40 7.98
CA VAL A 6 -18.91 20.57 8.01
C VAL A 6 -18.35 20.44 9.44
N ILE A 7 -19.07 20.93 10.44
CA ILE A 7 -18.67 20.84 11.84
C ILE A 7 -18.62 19.39 12.32
N GLN A 8 -19.59 18.55 11.93
CA GLN A 8 -19.60 17.13 12.31
C GLN A 8 -18.48 16.36 11.61
N LEU A 9 -18.18 16.68 10.34
CA LEU A 9 -17.06 16.09 9.60
C LEU A 9 -15.72 16.45 10.25
N LEU A 10 -15.54 17.72 10.66
CA LEU A 10 -14.33 18.16 11.36
C LEU A 10 -14.18 17.52 12.74
N LEU A 11 -15.26 17.40 13.50
CA LEU A 11 -15.25 16.71 14.79
C LEU A 11 -14.90 15.23 14.62
N LEU A 12 -15.53 14.55 13.67
CA LEU A 12 -15.25 13.16 13.37
C LEU A 12 -13.77 12.96 12.97
N GLY A 13 -13.27 13.78 12.04
CA GLY A 13 -11.88 13.76 11.62
C GLY A 13 -10.91 13.98 12.80
N SER A 14 -11.21 14.95 13.67
CA SER A 14 -10.40 15.22 14.84
C SER A 14 -10.39 14.05 15.83
N CYS A 15 -11.53 13.41 16.06
CA CYS A 15 -11.64 12.22 16.90
C CYS A 15 -10.85 11.05 16.32
N VAL A 16 -10.93 10.82 15.01
CA VAL A 16 -10.17 9.76 14.32
C VAL A 16 -8.66 10.02 14.42
N ILE A 17 -8.21 11.24 14.18
CA ILE A 17 -6.79 11.62 14.30
C ILE A 17 -6.30 11.40 15.74
N LEU A 18 -7.07 11.85 16.75
CA LEU A 18 -6.72 11.63 18.14
C LEU A 18 -6.63 10.14 18.49
N ALA A 19 -7.61 9.34 18.03
CA ALA A 19 -7.61 7.91 18.21
C ALA A 19 -6.39 7.24 17.54
N CYS A 20 -6.01 7.68 16.33
CA CYS A 20 -4.81 7.21 15.65
C CYS A 20 -3.52 7.55 16.43
N ILE A 21 -3.40 8.76 16.98
CA ILE A 21 -2.25 9.17 17.78
C ILE A 21 -2.13 8.31 19.05
N LEU A 22 -3.24 8.09 19.75
CA LEU A 22 -3.28 7.25 20.95
C LEU A 22 -2.96 5.79 20.62
N CYS A 23 -3.53 5.28 19.52
CA CYS A 23 -3.31 3.93 19.03
C CYS A 23 -1.84 3.70 18.65
N ASN A 24 -1.22 4.66 17.97
CA ASN A 24 0.21 4.61 17.64
C ASN A 24 1.08 4.54 18.89
N ARG A 25 0.76 5.36 19.91
CA ARG A 25 1.51 5.37 21.17
C ARG A 25 1.37 4.06 21.95
N LEU A 26 0.19 3.44 21.89
CA LEU A 26 -0.07 2.16 22.53
C LEU A 26 0.59 1.01 21.77
N SER A 27 0.45 0.99 20.45
CA SER A 27 1.06 0.01 19.54
C SER A 27 2.57 -0.08 19.72
N SER A 28 3.26 1.06 19.79
CA SER A 28 4.71 1.12 20.03
C SER A 28 5.15 0.57 21.40
N ARG A 29 4.28 0.63 22.41
CA ARG A 29 4.56 0.05 23.74
C ARG A 29 4.37 -1.47 23.78
N ILE A 30 3.38 -1.97 23.05
CA ILE A 30 3.01 -3.40 23.04
C ILE A 30 3.86 -4.18 22.01
N GLY A 31 4.49 -3.47 21.05
CA GLY A 31 5.28 -4.08 19.97
C GLY A 31 4.42 -4.66 18.84
N ILE A 32 3.18 -4.21 18.70
CA ILE A 32 2.29 -4.57 17.59
C ILE A 32 2.62 -3.67 16.38
N PRO A 33 2.65 -4.20 15.14
CA PRO A 33 2.78 -3.36 13.96
C PRO A 33 1.70 -2.27 13.89
N MET A 34 2.13 -1.03 13.65
CA MET A 34 1.24 0.14 13.65
C MET A 34 0.10 0.00 12.62
N LEU A 35 0.38 -0.58 11.47
CA LEU A 35 -0.62 -0.84 10.42
C LEU A 35 -1.75 -1.73 10.95
N LEU A 36 -1.41 -2.82 11.65
CA LEU A 36 -2.41 -3.72 12.24
C LEU A 36 -3.28 -2.98 13.26
N ALA A 37 -2.67 -2.14 14.10
CA ALA A 37 -3.40 -1.35 15.08
C ALA A 37 -4.40 -0.38 14.41
N PHE A 38 -4.02 0.24 13.28
CA PHE A 38 -4.92 1.12 12.51
C PHE A 38 -6.04 0.36 11.81
N ILE A 39 -5.77 -0.84 11.30
CA ILE A 39 -6.81 -1.71 10.73
C ILE A 39 -7.85 -2.07 11.80
N LEU A 40 -7.39 -2.51 12.97
CA LEU A 40 -8.29 -2.82 14.10
C LEU A 40 -9.09 -1.59 14.54
N LEU A 41 -8.45 -0.43 14.59
CA LEU A 41 -9.15 0.84 14.89
C LEU A 41 -10.21 1.15 13.83
N GLY A 42 -9.88 0.98 12.55
CA GLY A 42 -10.82 1.14 11.44
C GLY A 42 -12.01 0.19 11.53
N MET A 43 -11.78 -1.06 11.94
CA MET A 43 -12.87 -2.02 12.17
C MET A 43 -13.80 -1.58 13.32
N VAL A 44 -13.27 -0.97 14.38
CA VAL A 44 -14.10 -0.44 15.50
C VAL A 44 -14.97 0.71 15.04
N PHE A 45 -14.45 1.59 14.18
CA PHE A 45 -15.19 2.76 13.67
C PHE A 45 -16.10 2.45 12.47
N GLY A 46 -15.84 1.36 11.75
CA GLY A 46 -16.57 0.98 10.55
C GLY A 46 -18.06 0.68 10.77
N SER A 47 -18.80 0.47 9.68
CA SER A 47 -20.24 0.21 9.66
C SER A 47 -20.65 -1.00 10.50
N GLU A 48 -19.83 -2.04 10.51
CA GLU A 48 -20.05 -3.27 11.28
C GLU A 48 -19.38 -3.21 12.67
N GLY A 49 -18.70 -2.09 12.99
CA GLY A 49 -18.00 -1.92 14.26
C GLY A 49 -18.87 -1.40 15.39
N LEU A 50 -18.20 -1.04 16.50
CA LEU A 50 -18.90 -0.54 17.71
C LEU A 50 -19.47 0.87 17.51
N VAL A 51 -18.79 1.73 16.75
CA VAL A 51 -19.19 3.13 16.53
C VAL A 51 -20.18 3.28 15.39
N ARG A 52 -20.19 2.31 14.46
CA ARG A 52 -21.10 2.19 13.32
C ARG A 52 -21.17 3.46 12.46
N ILE A 53 -20.00 3.96 12.05
CA ILE A 53 -19.94 5.05 11.09
C ILE A 53 -20.17 4.47 9.70
N ASP A 54 -21.28 4.84 9.08
CA ASP A 54 -21.58 4.45 7.71
C ASP A 54 -20.82 5.38 6.76
N PHE A 55 -19.65 4.90 6.29
CA PHE A 55 -18.81 5.60 5.35
C PHE A 55 -18.75 4.83 4.03
N ALA A 56 -19.41 5.38 3.01
CA ALA A 56 -19.49 4.78 1.67
C ALA A 56 -19.01 5.73 0.55
N ASP A 57 -18.28 6.80 0.90
CA ASP A 57 -17.71 7.73 -0.09
C ASP A 57 -16.32 7.27 -0.53
N PHE A 58 -16.31 6.34 -1.50
CA PHE A 58 -15.06 5.80 -2.06
C PHE A 58 -14.25 6.85 -2.82
N GLY A 59 -14.87 7.88 -3.42
CA GLY A 59 -14.16 8.97 -4.10
C GLY A 59 -13.39 9.84 -3.12
N PHE A 60 -13.98 10.15 -1.97
CA PHE A 60 -13.29 10.85 -0.90
C PHE A 60 -12.15 10.00 -0.33
N ALA A 61 -12.37 8.70 -0.10
CA ALA A 61 -11.35 7.78 0.36
C ALA A 61 -10.16 7.71 -0.61
N GLU A 62 -10.41 7.57 -1.92
CA GLU A 62 -9.38 7.57 -2.97
C GLU A 62 -8.55 8.85 -2.93
N THR A 63 -9.20 10.00 -2.82
CA THR A 63 -8.52 11.31 -2.76
C THR A 63 -7.59 11.41 -1.54
N ILE A 64 -8.08 11.07 -0.35
CA ILE A 64 -7.29 11.11 0.88
C ILE A 64 -6.13 10.12 0.83
N CYS A 65 -6.38 8.88 0.36
CA CYS A 65 -5.33 7.87 0.22
C CYS A 65 -4.25 8.30 -0.79
N SER A 66 -4.64 8.91 -1.91
CA SER A 66 -3.70 9.42 -2.92
C SER A 66 -2.83 10.55 -2.36
N ILE A 67 -3.43 11.50 -1.64
CA ILE A 67 -2.67 12.57 -0.97
C ILE A 67 -1.72 11.98 0.08
N ALA A 68 -2.20 11.05 0.91
CA ALA A 68 -1.38 10.39 1.92
C ALA A 68 -0.21 9.63 1.28
N LEU A 69 -0.45 8.92 0.18
CA LEU A 69 0.59 8.19 -0.57
C LEU A 69 1.68 9.13 -1.07
N ILE A 70 1.33 10.30 -1.63
CA ILE A 70 2.31 11.31 -2.07
C ILE A 70 3.22 11.72 -0.91
N PHE A 71 2.65 12.01 0.27
CA PHE A 71 3.45 12.38 1.44
C PHE A 71 4.33 11.24 1.94
N ILE A 72 3.82 10.00 1.96
CA ILE A 72 4.56 8.81 2.38
C ILE A 72 5.74 8.58 1.45
N MET A 73 5.52 8.61 0.14
CA MET A 73 6.55 8.43 -0.88
C MET A 73 7.61 9.55 -0.83
N PHE A 74 7.16 10.80 -0.67
CA PHE A 74 8.08 11.93 -0.52
C PHE A 74 8.95 11.79 0.74
N TYR A 75 8.35 11.46 1.87
CA TYR A 75 9.07 11.29 3.13
C TYR A 75 10.06 10.13 3.08
N GLY A 76 9.66 8.99 2.51
CA GLY A 76 10.52 7.83 2.30
C GLY A 76 11.71 8.17 1.41
N GLY A 77 11.46 8.77 0.24
CA GLY A 77 12.51 9.17 -0.70
C GLY A 77 13.47 10.23 -0.13
N PHE A 78 12.94 11.20 0.61
CA PHE A 78 13.75 12.25 1.24
C PHE A 78 14.62 11.72 2.39
N GLY A 79 14.13 10.71 3.13
CA GLY A 79 14.86 10.05 4.21
C GLY A 79 15.96 9.11 3.76
N THR A 80 15.92 8.65 2.50
CA THR A 80 16.85 7.66 1.96
C THR A 80 18.25 8.25 1.74
N ARG A 81 19.26 7.66 2.36
CA ARG A 81 20.67 8.04 2.18
C ARG A 81 21.19 7.52 0.84
N TRP A 82 21.11 8.33 -0.20
CA TRP A 82 21.48 7.95 -1.57
C TRP A 82 22.87 7.31 -1.70
N LYS A 83 23.87 7.79 -0.96
CA LYS A 83 25.21 7.19 -0.98
C LYS A 83 25.23 5.73 -0.52
N THR A 84 24.39 5.39 0.45
CA THR A 84 24.29 4.03 1.01
C THR A 84 23.33 3.16 0.16
N ALA A 85 22.28 3.75 -0.39
CA ALA A 85 21.28 3.06 -1.19
C ALA A 85 21.74 2.75 -2.62
N LYS A 86 22.57 3.62 -3.22
CA LYS A 86 23.03 3.50 -4.62
C LYS A 86 23.59 2.12 -5.02
N PRO A 87 24.47 1.47 -4.23
CA PRO A 87 25.00 0.14 -4.60
C PRO A 87 23.92 -0.96 -4.57
N ALA A 88 22.88 -0.80 -3.76
CA ALA A 88 21.78 -1.74 -3.63
C ALA A 88 20.59 -1.42 -4.56
N ALA A 89 20.51 -0.19 -5.08
CA ALA A 89 19.33 0.33 -5.79
C ALA A 89 18.92 -0.53 -6.99
N LEU A 90 19.85 -0.94 -7.85
CA LEU A 90 19.52 -1.76 -9.00
C LEU A 90 18.99 -3.14 -8.58
N LYS A 91 19.60 -3.76 -7.57
CA LYS A 91 19.13 -5.04 -7.03
C LYS A 91 17.75 -4.91 -6.41
N ALA A 92 17.52 -3.85 -5.65
CA ALA A 92 16.25 -3.54 -5.02
C ALA A 92 15.14 -3.32 -6.07
N LEU A 93 15.40 -2.54 -7.12
CA LEU A 93 14.46 -2.32 -8.22
C LEU A 93 14.10 -3.61 -8.96
N VAL A 94 15.08 -4.45 -9.25
CA VAL A 94 14.85 -5.75 -9.89
C VAL A 94 14.02 -6.66 -8.97
N MET A 95 14.38 -6.73 -7.69
CA MET A 95 13.65 -7.53 -6.71
C MET A 95 12.21 -7.04 -6.54
N SER A 96 12.01 -5.74 -6.47
CA SER A 96 10.69 -5.11 -6.36
C SER A 96 9.80 -5.47 -7.56
N ALA A 97 10.28 -5.25 -8.79
CA ALA A 97 9.51 -5.52 -10.00
C ALA A 97 9.16 -7.01 -10.15
N PHE A 98 10.16 -7.89 -10.05
CA PHE A 98 9.95 -9.34 -10.14
C PHE A 98 9.17 -9.87 -8.96
N GLY A 99 9.47 -9.41 -7.74
CA GLY A 99 8.77 -9.80 -6.52
C GLY A 99 7.27 -9.51 -6.61
N THR A 100 6.90 -8.31 -7.02
CA THR A 100 5.49 -7.91 -7.20
C THR A 100 4.80 -8.78 -8.24
N ILE A 101 5.43 -9.02 -9.41
CA ILE A 101 4.87 -9.85 -10.48
C ILE A 101 4.69 -11.30 -9.99
N PHE A 102 5.71 -11.88 -9.36
CA PHE A 102 5.62 -13.25 -8.85
C PHE A 102 4.58 -13.39 -7.74
N THR A 103 4.51 -12.43 -6.82
CA THR A 103 3.48 -12.41 -5.76
C THR A 103 2.08 -12.34 -6.38
N ALA A 104 1.88 -11.47 -7.37
CA ALA A 104 0.60 -11.37 -8.07
C ALA A 104 0.25 -12.67 -8.79
N LEU A 105 1.22 -13.29 -9.45
CA LEU A 105 1.02 -14.54 -10.19
C LEU A 105 0.68 -15.71 -9.25
N PHE A 106 1.51 -15.95 -8.22
CA PHE A 106 1.29 -17.08 -7.31
C PHE A 106 0.03 -16.92 -6.48
N THR A 107 -0.22 -15.73 -5.94
CA THR A 107 -1.45 -15.43 -5.21
C THR A 107 -2.67 -15.52 -6.14
N GLY A 108 -2.54 -15.01 -7.37
CA GLY A 108 -3.60 -15.06 -8.36
C GLY A 108 -3.96 -16.48 -8.76
N LEU A 109 -2.97 -17.34 -9.00
CA LEU A 109 -3.18 -18.75 -9.30
C LEU A 109 -3.80 -19.48 -8.08
N PHE A 110 -3.32 -19.21 -6.88
CA PHE A 110 -3.93 -19.76 -5.67
C PHE A 110 -5.40 -19.35 -5.55
N CYS A 111 -5.73 -18.08 -5.71
CA CYS A 111 -7.11 -17.61 -5.67
C CYS A 111 -7.97 -18.25 -6.77
N HIS A 112 -7.41 -18.45 -7.96
CA HIS A 112 -8.12 -19.09 -9.05
C HIS A 112 -8.39 -20.58 -8.79
N TYR A 113 -7.36 -21.37 -8.45
CA TYR A 113 -7.50 -22.81 -8.32
C TYR A 113 -8.09 -23.28 -6.99
N VAL A 114 -7.83 -22.54 -5.90
CA VAL A 114 -8.26 -22.94 -4.55
C VAL A 114 -9.54 -22.21 -4.13
N LEU A 115 -9.62 -20.90 -4.38
CA LEU A 115 -10.78 -20.08 -3.99
C LEU A 115 -11.84 -19.95 -5.10
N HIS A 116 -11.56 -20.50 -6.30
CA HIS A 116 -12.44 -20.46 -7.46
C HIS A 116 -12.81 -19.05 -7.94
N PHE A 117 -11.91 -18.08 -7.75
CA PHE A 117 -12.05 -16.72 -8.30
C PHE A 117 -11.82 -16.73 -9.82
N GLY A 118 -12.37 -15.74 -10.51
CA GLY A 118 -11.95 -15.48 -11.90
C GLY A 118 -10.43 -15.22 -11.96
N LEU A 119 -9.76 -15.65 -13.03
CA LEU A 119 -8.29 -15.53 -13.14
C LEU A 119 -7.82 -14.08 -12.97
N LEU A 120 -8.49 -13.11 -13.64
CA LEU A 120 -8.15 -11.70 -13.53
C LEU A 120 -8.44 -11.12 -12.13
N GLU A 121 -9.50 -11.59 -11.47
CA GLU A 121 -9.82 -11.20 -10.10
C GLU A 121 -8.77 -11.71 -9.11
N GLY A 122 -8.34 -12.96 -9.29
CA GLY A 122 -7.25 -13.54 -8.50
C GLY A 122 -5.93 -12.80 -8.70
N LEU A 123 -5.55 -12.50 -9.95
CA LEU A 123 -4.34 -11.72 -10.27
C LEU A 123 -4.42 -10.30 -9.69
N LEU A 124 -5.59 -9.66 -9.74
CA LEU A 124 -5.81 -8.34 -9.16
C LEU A 124 -5.61 -8.37 -7.64
N THR A 125 -6.18 -9.38 -6.97
CA THR A 125 -5.96 -9.59 -5.53
C THR A 125 -4.47 -9.75 -5.22
N GLY A 126 -3.76 -10.54 -6.01
CA GLY A 126 -2.33 -10.73 -5.87
C GLY A 126 -1.49 -9.47 -6.16
N ALA A 127 -1.91 -8.64 -7.10
CA ALA A 127 -1.25 -7.37 -7.40
C ALA A 127 -1.37 -6.37 -6.23
N VAL A 128 -2.55 -6.28 -5.63
CA VAL A 128 -2.78 -5.43 -4.44
C VAL A 128 -1.96 -5.91 -3.25
N LEU A 129 -1.83 -7.23 -3.06
CA LEU A 129 -1.02 -7.83 -1.99
C LEU A 129 0.49 -7.81 -2.29
N GLY A 130 0.89 -7.47 -3.50
CA GLY A 130 2.29 -7.45 -3.94
C GLY A 130 3.12 -6.30 -3.39
N SER A 131 2.50 -5.28 -2.82
CA SER A 131 3.16 -4.18 -2.12
C SER A 131 3.55 -4.62 -0.70
N THR A 132 4.79 -4.36 -0.31
CA THR A 132 5.33 -4.68 1.02
C THR A 132 5.63 -3.39 1.81
N ASP A 133 5.35 -3.39 3.11
CA ASP A 133 5.59 -2.24 3.99
C ASP A 133 6.87 -2.43 4.82
N ALA A 134 7.98 -1.83 4.36
CA ALA A 134 9.23 -1.84 5.10
C ALA A 134 9.14 -1.05 6.42
N ALA A 135 8.28 -0.05 6.53
CA ALA A 135 8.17 0.75 7.75
C ALA A 135 7.72 -0.10 8.94
N SER A 136 6.79 -1.03 8.73
CA SER A 136 6.37 -2.01 9.75
C SER A 136 7.51 -2.93 10.14
N VAL A 137 8.30 -3.44 9.18
CA VAL A 137 9.46 -4.28 9.45
C VAL A 137 10.48 -3.53 10.30
N PHE A 138 10.82 -2.30 9.90
CA PHE A 138 11.78 -1.47 10.65
C PHE A 138 11.29 -1.09 12.05
N SER A 139 9.98 -0.88 12.22
CA SER A 139 9.41 -0.61 13.54
C SER A 139 9.64 -1.78 14.50
N VAL A 140 9.45 -3.01 14.01
CA VAL A 140 9.70 -4.25 14.78
C VAL A 140 11.20 -4.44 15.05
N LEU A 141 12.07 -4.24 14.07
CA LEU A 141 13.51 -4.36 14.24
C LEU A 141 14.03 -3.36 15.30
N ARG A 142 13.60 -2.11 15.22
CA ARG A 142 13.98 -1.07 16.19
C ARG A 142 13.47 -1.38 17.60
N SER A 143 12.23 -1.86 17.74
CA SER A 143 11.66 -2.21 19.05
C SER A 143 12.44 -3.33 19.75
N LYS A 144 13.09 -4.20 18.98
CA LYS A 144 13.91 -5.32 19.47
C LYS A 144 15.43 -5.05 19.43
N ASN A 145 15.85 -3.82 19.10
CA ASN A 145 17.25 -3.44 18.92
C ASN A 145 18.04 -4.38 17.97
N LEU A 146 17.37 -4.84 16.90
CA LEU A 146 17.98 -5.67 15.88
C LEU A 146 18.46 -4.79 14.73
N SER A 147 19.66 -5.09 14.21
CA SER A 147 20.22 -4.49 12.99
C SER A 147 20.42 -5.56 11.92
N LEU A 148 20.24 -5.17 10.66
CA LEU A 148 20.45 -6.05 9.52
C LEU A 148 21.90 -5.95 9.05
N LYS A 149 22.48 -7.08 8.59
CA LYS A 149 23.83 -7.13 8.05
C LYS A 149 23.89 -6.60 6.61
N ASP A 150 25.06 -6.20 6.17
CA ASP A 150 25.42 -5.96 4.77
C ASP A 150 24.51 -4.94 4.05
N SER A 151 24.10 -3.87 4.75
CA SER A 151 23.22 -2.82 4.21
C SER A 151 21.86 -3.36 3.71
N THR A 152 21.40 -4.49 4.24
CA THR A 152 20.10 -5.09 3.90
C THR A 152 18.94 -4.16 4.28
N ASP A 153 19.11 -3.33 5.30
CA ASP A 153 18.19 -2.25 5.67
C ASP A 153 17.96 -1.27 4.51
N SER A 154 19.05 -0.77 3.91
CA SER A 154 18.94 0.12 2.75
C SER A 154 18.37 -0.57 1.51
N LEU A 155 18.65 -1.86 1.33
CA LEU A 155 18.06 -2.65 0.24
C LEU A 155 16.55 -2.80 0.42
N LEU A 156 16.10 -3.14 1.63
CA LEU A 156 14.66 -3.26 1.95
C LEU A 156 13.93 -1.92 1.82
N GLU A 157 14.56 -0.81 2.23
CA GLU A 157 13.98 0.53 2.12
C GLU A 157 13.74 0.91 0.65
N VAL A 158 14.72 0.69 -0.22
CA VAL A 158 14.60 0.97 -1.66
C VAL A 158 13.65 -0.03 -2.34
N GLU A 159 13.69 -1.30 -1.97
CA GLU A 159 12.81 -2.34 -2.52
C GLU A 159 11.36 -2.02 -2.20
N SER A 160 11.01 -1.76 -0.95
CA SER A 160 9.66 -1.44 -0.52
C SER A 160 9.16 -0.12 -1.11
N GLY A 161 10.01 0.93 -1.17
CA GLY A 161 9.63 2.18 -1.85
C GLY A 161 9.43 2.04 -3.36
N SER A 162 9.97 0.98 -3.97
CA SER A 162 9.85 0.71 -5.41
C SER A 162 8.72 -0.27 -5.74
N ASN A 163 8.33 -1.14 -4.82
CA ASN A 163 7.28 -2.12 -5.07
C ASN A 163 5.87 -1.50 -5.02
N ASP A 164 5.67 -0.41 -4.26
CA ASP A 164 4.40 0.32 -4.22
C ASP A 164 3.99 0.83 -5.61
N PRO A 165 4.84 1.60 -6.34
CA PRO A 165 4.54 1.98 -7.72
C PRO A 165 4.35 0.78 -8.65
N ALA A 166 5.14 -0.29 -8.48
CA ALA A 166 5.03 -1.49 -9.31
C ALA A 166 3.69 -2.22 -9.09
N ALA A 167 3.27 -2.39 -7.83
CA ALA A 167 2.00 -2.99 -7.47
C ALA A 167 0.82 -2.14 -7.93
N TYR A 168 0.89 -0.83 -7.76
CA TYR A 168 -0.11 0.11 -8.25
C TYR A 168 -0.26 0.04 -9.79
N MET A 169 0.86 0.07 -10.52
CA MET A 169 0.85 -0.05 -11.98
C MET A 169 0.23 -1.37 -12.43
N LEU A 170 0.60 -2.49 -11.82
CA LEU A 170 0.05 -3.81 -12.13
C LEU A 170 -1.46 -3.86 -11.84
N THR A 171 -1.89 -3.26 -10.73
CA THR A 171 -3.31 -3.15 -10.37
C THR A 171 -4.11 -2.38 -11.42
N ILE A 172 -3.62 -1.22 -11.87
CA ILE A 172 -4.28 -0.42 -12.91
C ILE A 172 -4.35 -1.16 -14.25
N ILE A 173 -3.29 -1.87 -14.62
CA ILE A 173 -3.26 -2.69 -15.83
C ILE A 173 -4.33 -3.77 -15.78
N LEU A 174 -4.41 -4.51 -14.67
CA LEU A 174 -5.40 -5.58 -14.49
C LEU A 174 -6.83 -5.03 -14.44
N LEU A 175 -7.08 -3.92 -13.75
CA LEU A 175 -8.39 -3.25 -13.75
C LEU A 175 -8.80 -2.80 -15.16
N THR A 176 -7.86 -2.27 -15.94
CA THR A 176 -8.11 -1.87 -17.31
C THR A 176 -8.45 -3.08 -18.19
N ALA A 177 -7.70 -4.17 -18.03
CA ALA A 177 -7.96 -5.44 -18.74
C ALA A 177 -9.34 -6.02 -18.38
N MET A 178 -9.75 -5.92 -17.13
CA MET A 178 -11.09 -6.37 -16.68
C MET A 178 -12.23 -5.51 -17.24
N LYS A 179 -12.04 -4.19 -17.32
CA LYS A 179 -13.08 -3.26 -17.83
C LYS A 179 -13.24 -3.28 -19.34
N GLN A 180 -12.15 -3.37 -20.08
CA GLN A 180 -12.14 -3.24 -21.54
C GLN A 180 -12.02 -4.57 -22.28
N GLY A 181 -11.80 -5.67 -21.55
CA GLY A 181 -11.37 -6.94 -22.13
C GLY A 181 -9.91 -6.89 -22.59
N VAL A 182 -9.36 -8.05 -22.90
CA VAL A 182 -8.00 -8.16 -23.44
C VAL A 182 -8.01 -7.69 -24.91
N SER A 183 -7.80 -6.39 -25.11
CA SER A 183 -7.76 -5.77 -26.43
C SER A 183 -6.34 -5.76 -27.01
N SER A 184 -6.22 -5.73 -28.33
CA SER A 184 -4.94 -5.55 -29.02
C SER A 184 -4.20 -4.24 -28.68
N ARG A 185 -4.88 -3.28 -28.05
CA ARG A 185 -4.32 -2.01 -27.54
C ARG A 185 -3.71 -2.11 -26.15
N LEU A 186 -3.91 -3.25 -25.46
CA LEU A 186 -3.40 -3.46 -24.10
C LEU A 186 -1.88 -3.18 -23.97
N PRO A 187 -1.00 -3.62 -24.87
CA PRO A 187 0.43 -3.33 -24.78
C PRO A 187 0.74 -1.84 -24.84
N LEU A 188 0.02 -1.09 -25.67
CA LEU A 188 0.21 0.36 -25.78
C LEU A 188 -0.29 1.09 -24.51
N GLN A 189 -1.38 0.64 -23.92
CA GLN A 189 -1.91 1.18 -22.67
C GLN A 189 -0.98 0.90 -21.49
N ILE A 190 -0.39 -0.31 -21.43
CA ILE A 190 0.64 -0.66 -20.45
C ILE A 190 1.82 0.30 -20.57
N LEU A 191 2.31 0.52 -21.80
CA LEU A 191 3.46 1.39 -22.07
C LEU A 191 3.16 2.85 -21.69
N THR A 192 1.98 3.37 -22.03
CA THR A 192 1.57 4.73 -21.68
C THR A 192 1.39 4.89 -20.18
N THR A 193 0.77 3.94 -19.49
CA THR A 193 0.61 3.96 -18.04
C THR A 193 1.96 3.89 -17.32
N ALA A 194 2.85 3.01 -17.77
CA ALA A 194 4.20 2.93 -17.22
C ALA A 194 4.99 4.23 -17.45
N ALA A 195 4.93 4.79 -18.67
CA ALA A 195 5.61 6.05 -18.99
C ALA A 195 5.09 7.23 -18.15
N THR A 196 3.78 7.33 -17.96
CA THR A 196 3.19 8.39 -17.13
C THR A 196 3.58 8.24 -15.66
N GLN A 197 3.66 7.03 -15.12
CA GLN A 197 4.05 6.81 -13.72
C GLN A 197 5.56 6.95 -13.45
N ILE A 198 6.40 6.81 -14.47
CA ILE A 198 7.83 7.09 -14.34
C ILE A 198 8.12 8.59 -14.45
N LEU A 199 7.27 9.35 -15.16
CA LEU A 199 7.45 10.79 -15.40
C LEU A 199 6.84 11.67 -14.30
N PHE A 200 5.89 11.16 -13.54
CA PHE A 200 5.21 11.85 -12.45
C PHE A 200 5.41 11.14 -11.11
#